data_fc0cf4773081a06cdc08b19e32efa5fd
#
_entry.id   fc0cf4773081a06cdc08b19e32efa5fd
#
_cell.length_a   1.000
_cell.length_b   1.000
_cell.length_c   1.000
_cell.angle_alpha   90.00
_cell.angle_beta   90.00
_cell.angle_gamma   90.00
#
_symmetry.space_group_name_H-M   'P 1'
#
loop_
_entity.id
_entity.type
_entity.pdbx_description
1 polymer ?
#
loop_
_entity_poly.entity_id
_entity_poly.type
_entity_poly.pdbx_seq_one_letter_code
_entity_poly.pdbx_strand_id
1 'polypeptide(L)'
;QRVAKLDRLRELGVDPYPARVRRSHSAAEVRAIVEASPPGVTEPEADPVDVAGRVMAMRKMGKVTFADLQDGSGRIQVLLRKDTVGEEAYERLKLVDLGDFIGARGRPMRTRTGEPSVGAERWTMLTKALHAPPEKFHGHADVELRQRRR
;
A
#
# COMPACT_ATOMS: atom_id res chain seq x y z
N GLN A 1 -16.82 -14.44 1.08
CA GLN A 1 -15.48 -14.30 0.98
C GLN A 1 -14.97 -13.00 1.40
N ARG A 2 -15.37 -11.92 0.81
CA ARG A 2 -14.94 -10.60 1.20
C ARG A 2 -15.31 -10.28 2.64
N VAL A 3 -16.51 -10.64 3.05
CA VAL A 3 -16.95 -10.40 4.42
C VAL A 3 -16.08 -11.17 5.40
N ALA A 4 -15.74 -12.40 5.08
CA ALA A 4 -14.90 -13.18 5.96
C ALA A 4 -13.51 -12.56 6.10
N LYS A 5 -12.98 -11.97 5.02
CA LYS A 5 -11.70 -11.31 5.11
C LYS A 5 -11.77 -10.06 5.98
N LEU A 6 -12.85 -9.30 5.87
CA LEU A 6 -13.02 -8.11 6.69
C LEU A 6 -13.10 -8.46 8.17
N ASP A 7 -13.84 -9.51 8.50
CA ASP A 7 -13.94 -9.94 9.90
C ASP A 7 -12.58 -10.37 10.42
N ARG A 8 -11.83 -11.09 9.61
CA ARG A 8 -10.51 -11.53 10.01
C ARG A 8 -9.58 -10.36 10.23
N LEU A 9 -9.68 -9.34 9.40
CA LEU A 9 -8.84 -8.16 9.57
C LEU A 9 -9.17 -7.42 10.84
N ARG A 10 -10.44 -7.37 11.23
CA ARG A 10 -10.81 -6.76 12.49
C ARG A 10 -10.25 -7.53 13.67
N GLU A 11 -10.26 -8.84 13.59
CA GLU A 11 -9.70 -9.67 14.65
C GLU A 11 -8.21 -9.43 14.79
N LEU A 12 -7.56 -9.01 13.73
CA LEU A 12 -6.14 -8.71 13.76
C LEU A 12 -5.85 -7.26 14.14
N GLY A 13 -6.89 -6.51 14.48
CA GLY A 13 -6.71 -5.14 14.90
C GLY A 13 -6.60 -4.14 13.76
N VAL A 14 -7.03 -4.51 12.58
CA VAL A 14 -6.96 -3.66 11.41
C VAL A 14 -8.33 -3.06 11.13
N ASP A 15 -8.38 -1.76 10.94
CA ASP A 15 -9.63 -1.07 10.62
C ASP A 15 -9.81 -1.00 9.12
N PRO A 16 -10.83 -1.68 8.55
CA PRO A 16 -11.03 -1.66 7.10
C PRO A 16 -11.76 -0.45 6.57
N TYR A 17 -12.12 0.51 7.40
CA TYR A 17 -12.93 1.64 6.96
C TYR A 17 -12.09 2.88 6.73
N PRO A 18 -12.13 3.45 5.53
CA PRO A 18 -11.28 4.59 5.20
C PRO A 18 -11.58 5.84 6.00
N ALA A 19 -12.76 5.93 6.61
CA ALA A 19 -13.08 7.10 7.42
C ALA A 19 -12.15 7.26 8.61
N ARG A 20 -11.45 6.20 8.98
CA ARG A 20 -10.54 6.26 10.11
C ARG A 20 -9.10 6.41 9.71
N VAL A 21 -8.87 6.64 8.43
CA VAL A 21 -7.52 6.77 7.92
C VAL A 21 -6.92 8.08 8.37
N ARG A 22 -5.71 8.03 8.84
CA ARG A 22 -4.94 9.22 9.03
C ARG A 22 -3.95 9.29 7.93
N ARG A 23 -4.05 10.31 7.12
CA ARG A 23 -3.09 10.53 6.06
C ARG A 23 -2.48 11.90 6.29
N SER A 24 -1.18 11.94 6.55
CA SER A 24 -0.50 13.20 6.76
C SER A 24 -0.02 13.82 5.46
N HIS A 25 0.27 12.97 4.46
CA HIS A 25 0.85 13.45 3.21
C HIS A 25 0.26 12.68 2.04
N SER A 26 0.13 13.34 0.90
CA SER A 26 -0.24 12.68 -0.32
C SER A 26 1.00 12.06 -0.96
N ALA A 27 0.78 11.19 -1.95
CA ALA A 27 1.90 10.61 -2.69
C ALA A 27 2.77 11.70 -3.31
N ALA A 28 2.16 12.72 -3.89
CA ALA A 28 2.91 13.81 -4.50
C ALA A 28 3.73 14.57 -3.48
N GLU A 29 3.19 14.75 -2.28
CA GLU A 29 3.92 15.47 -1.24
C GLU A 29 5.14 14.70 -0.77
N VAL A 30 5.02 13.38 -0.63
CA VAL A 30 6.16 12.57 -0.24
C VAL A 30 7.22 12.57 -1.33
N ARG A 31 6.80 12.45 -2.59
CA ARG A 31 7.75 12.51 -3.69
C ARG A 31 8.49 13.83 -3.69
N ALA A 32 7.80 14.93 -3.41
CA ALA A 32 8.42 16.23 -3.36
C ALA A 32 9.48 16.33 -2.25
N ILE A 33 9.18 15.74 -1.08
CA ILE A 33 10.14 15.72 0.01
C ILE A 33 11.41 15.00 -0.41
N VAL A 34 11.25 13.84 -1.05
CA VAL A 34 12.41 13.06 -1.46
C VAL A 34 13.18 13.77 -2.56
N GLU A 35 12.45 14.34 -3.53
CA GLU A 35 13.11 15.00 -4.66
C GLU A 35 13.80 16.29 -4.27
N ALA A 36 13.37 16.90 -3.17
CA ALA A 36 14.03 18.10 -2.67
C ALA A 36 15.34 17.78 -1.95
N SER A 37 15.57 16.53 -1.59
CA SER A 37 16.82 16.18 -0.92
C SER A 37 17.95 16.09 -1.94
N PRO A 38 19.21 16.31 -1.51
CA PRO A 38 20.32 16.26 -2.44
C PRO A 38 20.47 14.91 -3.11
N PRO A 39 20.99 14.85 -4.34
CA PRO A 39 21.25 13.58 -4.99
C PRO A 39 22.18 12.72 -4.14
N GLY A 40 21.89 11.44 -4.07
CA GLY A 40 22.69 10.53 -3.28
C GLY A 40 22.23 10.38 -1.84
N VAL A 41 21.35 11.25 -1.36
CA VAL A 41 20.79 11.10 -0.03
C VAL A 41 19.64 10.10 -0.10
N THR A 42 19.79 8.97 0.57
CA THR A 42 18.75 7.94 0.53
C THR A 42 17.70 8.12 1.62
N GLU A 43 18.05 8.79 2.71
CA GLU A 43 17.12 9.02 3.81
C GLU A 43 17.09 10.49 4.14
N PRO A 44 16.22 11.25 3.50
CA PRO A 44 16.10 12.68 3.82
C PRO A 44 15.73 12.89 5.28
N GLU A 45 16.17 14.01 5.82
CA GLU A 45 15.76 14.36 7.16
C GLU A 45 14.32 14.82 7.09
N ALA A 46 13.42 13.97 7.52
CA ALA A 46 12.00 14.30 7.50
C ALA A 46 11.32 13.45 8.56
N ASP A 47 10.23 13.98 9.09
CA ASP A 47 9.43 13.22 10.04
C ASP A 47 8.73 12.07 9.34
N PRO A 48 8.34 11.03 10.09
CA PRO A 48 7.55 9.96 9.48
C PRO A 48 6.27 10.50 8.89
N VAL A 49 5.83 9.87 7.81
CA VAL A 49 4.61 10.29 7.13
C VAL A 49 3.61 9.14 7.13
N ASP A 50 2.34 9.49 7.02
CA ASP A 50 1.28 8.53 6.82
C ASP A 50 0.74 8.72 5.42
N VAL A 51 0.81 7.67 4.60
CA VAL A 51 0.29 7.70 3.24
C VAL A 51 -0.79 6.64 3.13
N ALA A 52 -1.69 6.83 2.19
CA ALA A 52 -2.78 5.89 1.96
C ALA A 52 -3.09 5.89 0.48
N GLY A 53 -3.42 4.73 -0.05
CA GLY A 53 -3.74 4.64 -1.46
C GLY A 53 -4.17 3.25 -1.86
N ARG A 54 -4.55 3.14 -3.12
CA ARG A 54 -4.95 1.88 -3.71
C ARG A 54 -3.70 1.11 -4.13
N VAL A 55 -3.66 -0.16 -3.79
CA VAL A 55 -2.53 -1.01 -4.18
C VAL A 55 -2.63 -1.32 -5.66
N MET A 56 -1.69 -0.80 -6.43
CA MET A 56 -1.68 -1.02 -7.87
C MET A 56 -0.74 -2.14 -8.26
N ALA A 57 0.25 -2.43 -7.44
CA ALA A 57 1.19 -3.50 -7.69
C ALA A 57 1.84 -3.91 -6.38
N MET A 58 2.20 -5.17 -6.28
CA MET A 58 2.94 -5.68 -5.13
C MET A 58 3.95 -6.68 -5.63
N ARG A 59 5.17 -6.59 -5.12
CA ARG A 59 6.22 -7.53 -5.47
C ARG A 59 6.93 -7.96 -4.20
N LYS A 60 6.95 -9.24 -3.95
CA LYS A 60 7.66 -9.78 -2.80
C LYS A 60 9.04 -10.25 -3.25
N MET A 61 10.06 -9.76 -2.59
CA MET A 61 11.43 -10.12 -2.91
C MET A 61 12.14 -10.46 -1.60
N GLY A 62 12.18 -11.76 -1.29
CA GLY A 62 12.77 -12.19 -0.03
C GLY A 62 11.98 -11.70 1.16
N LYS A 63 12.63 -10.92 2.01
CA LYS A 63 11.98 -10.39 3.22
C LYS A 63 11.51 -8.96 3.04
N VAL A 64 11.38 -8.51 1.80
CA VAL A 64 10.93 -7.16 1.49
C VAL A 64 9.77 -7.27 0.50
N THR A 65 8.73 -6.49 0.74
CA THR A 65 7.64 -6.36 -0.22
C THR A 65 7.58 -4.92 -0.67
N PHE A 66 7.50 -4.73 -1.98
CA PHE A 66 7.35 -3.40 -2.57
C PHE A 66 5.88 -3.26 -2.99
N ALA A 67 5.25 -2.20 -2.56
CA ALA A 67 3.86 -1.94 -2.93
C ALA A 67 3.77 -0.57 -3.55
N ASP A 68 3.11 -0.47 -4.70
CA ASP A 68 2.85 0.81 -5.32
C ASP A 68 1.45 1.25 -4.93
N LEU A 69 1.37 2.38 -4.25
CA LEU A 69 0.09 2.94 -3.84
C LEU A 69 -0.24 4.15 -4.70
N GLN A 70 -1.48 4.23 -5.12
CA GLN A 70 -1.96 5.36 -5.90
C GLN A 70 -3.06 6.07 -5.14
N ASP A 71 -2.91 7.38 -4.98
CA ASP A 71 -3.98 8.22 -4.44
C ASP A 71 -4.35 9.24 -5.51
N GLY A 72 -5.13 10.24 -5.15
CA GLY A 72 -5.56 11.24 -6.12
C GLY A 72 -4.44 12.11 -6.67
N SER A 73 -3.30 12.13 -6.00
CA SER A 73 -2.19 12.99 -6.41
C SER A 73 -1.14 12.26 -7.23
N GLY A 74 -1.14 10.92 -7.22
CA GLY A 74 -0.14 10.17 -7.96
C GLY A 74 0.20 8.87 -7.26
N ARG A 75 1.39 8.36 -7.52
CA ARG A 75 1.84 7.09 -6.96
C ARG A 75 3.04 7.27 -6.06
N ILE A 76 3.13 6.42 -5.06
CA ILE A 76 4.29 6.35 -4.20
C ILE A 76 4.57 4.88 -3.91
N GLN A 77 5.84 4.54 -3.90
CA GLN A 77 6.24 3.18 -3.56
C GLN A 77 6.41 3.06 -2.06
N VAL A 78 6.00 1.94 -1.51
CA VAL A 78 6.18 1.66 -0.08
C VAL A 78 7.01 0.40 0.05
N LEU A 79 8.03 0.46 0.89
CA LEU A 79 8.86 -0.70 1.20
C LEU A 79 8.44 -1.25 2.54
N LEU A 80 8.08 -2.53 2.55
CA LEU A 80 7.67 -3.20 3.78
C LEU A 80 8.67 -4.32 4.05
N ARG A 81 9.52 -4.10 5.04
CA ARG A 81 10.54 -5.08 5.40
C ARG A 81 10.10 -5.87 6.60
N LYS A 82 10.30 -7.18 6.52
CA LYS A 82 9.87 -8.06 7.59
C LYS A 82 10.47 -7.70 8.93
N ASP A 83 11.73 -7.31 8.95
CA ASP A 83 12.40 -6.99 10.21
C ASP A 83 12.04 -5.60 10.73
N THR A 84 11.43 -4.76 9.91
CA THR A 84 11.04 -3.42 10.31
C THR A 84 9.57 -3.36 10.73
N VAL A 85 8.68 -3.94 9.92
CA VAL A 85 7.25 -3.91 10.26
C VAL A 85 6.90 -5.00 11.27
N GLY A 86 7.75 -6.00 11.42
CA GLY A 86 7.49 -7.12 12.31
C GLY A 86 6.96 -8.31 11.55
N GLU A 87 7.27 -9.49 12.07
CA GLU A 87 6.94 -10.71 11.38
C GLU A 87 5.43 -10.87 11.19
N GLU A 88 4.68 -10.60 12.24
CA GLU A 88 3.23 -10.77 12.18
C GLU A 88 2.59 -9.82 11.18
N ALA A 89 2.97 -8.55 11.22
CA ALA A 89 2.43 -7.57 10.27
C ALA A 89 2.85 -7.89 8.85
N TYR A 90 4.06 -8.40 8.68
CA TYR A 90 4.54 -8.78 7.36
C TYR A 90 3.74 -9.95 6.80
N GLU A 91 3.41 -10.93 7.65
CA GLU A 91 2.62 -12.07 7.19
C GLU A 91 1.21 -11.66 6.83
N ARG A 92 0.65 -10.64 7.48
CA ARG A 92 -0.69 -10.18 7.14
C ARG A 92 -0.77 -9.57 5.75
N LEU A 93 0.36 -9.24 5.15
CA LEU A 93 0.34 -8.74 3.77
C LEU A 93 -0.25 -9.74 2.79
N LYS A 94 -0.29 -11.01 3.16
CA LYS A 94 -0.93 -12.03 2.33
C LYS A 94 -2.42 -11.78 2.15
N LEU A 95 -3.02 -10.99 3.01
CA LEU A 95 -4.44 -10.68 2.93
C LEU A 95 -4.74 -9.50 1.98
N VAL A 96 -3.71 -8.86 1.49
CA VAL A 96 -3.87 -7.69 0.62
C VAL A 96 -3.95 -8.15 -0.83
N ASP A 97 -4.94 -7.65 -1.54
CA ASP A 97 -5.10 -7.92 -2.97
C ASP A 97 -4.94 -6.62 -3.75
N LEU A 98 -4.62 -6.73 -5.02
CA LEU A 98 -4.56 -5.55 -5.88
C LEU A 98 -5.92 -4.86 -5.87
N GLY A 99 -5.90 -3.56 -5.80
CA GLY A 99 -7.13 -2.78 -5.73
C GLY A 99 -7.56 -2.44 -4.31
N ASP A 100 -7.00 -3.13 -3.32
CA ASP A 100 -7.29 -2.79 -1.93
C ASP A 100 -6.69 -1.45 -1.59
N PHE A 101 -7.24 -0.78 -0.57
CA PHE A 101 -6.66 0.44 -0.05
C PHE A 101 -5.93 0.11 1.24
N ILE A 102 -4.69 0.55 1.33
CA ILE A 102 -3.94 0.38 2.57
C ILE A 102 -3.30 1.71 2.95
N GLY A 103 -2.95 1.80 4.21
CA GLY A 103 -2.17 2.92 4.72
C GLY A 103 -0.83 2.42 5.21
N ALA A 104 0.15 3.29 5.16
CA ALA A 104 1.48 2.96 5.64
C ALA A 104 2.07 4.17 6.34
N ARG A 105 2.80 3.91 7.43
CA ARG A 105 3.50 4.95 8.15
C ARG A 105 4.97 4.63 8.14
N GLY A 106 5.77 5.60 7.80
CA GLY A 106 7.20 5.40 7.78
C GLY A 106 7.92 6.64 7.30
N ARG A 107 9.19 6.51 7.00
CA ARG A 107 10.00 7.66 6.62
C ARG A 107 10.18 7.75 5.12
N PRO A 108 10.12 8.96 4.57
CA PRO A 108 10.44 9.13 3.16
C PRO A 108 11.87 8.67 2.90
N MET A 109 12.06 8.02 1.76
CA MET A 109 13.39 7.54 1.41
C MET A 109 13.52 7.44 -0.10
N ARG A 110 14.76 7.28 -0.54
CA ARG A 110 15.05 7.07 -1.95
C ARG A 110 15.66 5.68 -2.06
N THR A 111 15.13 4.86 -2.96
CA THR A 111 15.68 3.53 -3.12
C THR A 111 17.02 3.59 -3.85
N ARG A 112 17.65 2.43 -3.95
CA ARG A 112 18.94 2.34 -4.63
C ARG A 112 18.86 2.83 -6.07
N THR A 113 17.72 2.61 -6.72
CA THR A 113 17.53 3.05 -8.10
C THR A 113 17.06 4.49 -8.19
N GLY A 114 16.87 5.17 -7.05
CA GLY A 114 16.46 6.55 -7.04
C GLY A 114 14.97 6.79 -6.90
N GLU A 115 14.19 5.74 -6.71
CA GLU A 115 12.74 5.89 -6.64
C GLU A 115 12.30 6.46 -5.30
N PRO A 116 11.54 7.57 -5.29
CA PRO A 116 10.99 8.09 -4.04
C PRO A 116 10.03 7.08 -3.42
N SER A 117 10.20 6.83 -2.12
CA SER A 117 9.48 5.76 -1.45
C SER A 117 9.25 6.10 0.00
N VAL A 118 8.43 5.28 0.66
CA VAL A 118 8.25 5.34 2.10
C VAL A 118 8.76 4.01 2.66
N GLY A 119 9.72 4.09 3.57
CA GLY A 119 10.16 2.90 4.29
C GLY A 119 9.22 2.66 5.44
N ALA A 120 8.29 1.74 5.29
CA ALA A 120 7.19 1.58 6.22
C ALA A 120 7.65 0.96 7.53
N GLU A 121 7.17 1.53 8.62
CA GLU A 121 7.33 0.96 9.95
C GLU A 121 6.09 0.18 10.33
N ARG A 122 4.95 0.51 9.73
CA ARG A 122 3.71 -0.23 9.94
C ARG A 122 2.75 0.08 8.81
N TRP A 123 1.77 -0.79 8.66
CA TRP A 123 0.77 -0.65 7.62
C TRP A 123 -0.59 -1.07 8.16
N THR A 124 -1.64 -0.63 7.49
CA THR A 124 -3.01 -0.90 7.92
C THR A 124 -3.88 -1.15 6.68
N MET A 125 -4.73 -2.14 6.77
CA MET A 125 -5.73 -2.35 5.73
C MET A 125 -6.85 -1.34 5.94
N LEU A 126 -7.22 -0.62 4.88
CA LEU A 126 -8.25 0.40 4.98
C LEU A 126 -9.56 -0.06 4.36
N THR A 127 -9.51 -0.60 3.16
CA THR A 127 -10.72 -1.06 2.46
C THR A 127 -10.34 -2.17 1.51
N LYS A 128 -11.11 -3.25 1.53
CA LYS A 128 -10.92 -4.34 0.57
C LYS A 128 -11.62 -3.98 -0.73
N ALA A 129 -10.99 -4.38 -1.84
CA ALA A 129 -11.62 -4.23 -3.13
C ALA A 129 -12.93 -5.01 -3.18
N LEU A 130 -13.92 -4.44 -3.84
CA LEU A 130 -15.25 -5.02 -3.84
C LEU A 130 -15.51 -5.98 -4.99
N HIS A 131 -14.62 -6.01 -5.96
CA HIS A 131 -14.82 -6.87 -7.13
C HIS A 131 -13.90 -8.07 -7.06
N ALA A 132 -14.30 -9.16 -7.71
CA ALA A 132 -13.50 -10.36 -7.72
C ALA A 132 -12.26 -10.15 -8.58
N PRO A 133 -11.18 -10.87 -8.27
CA PRO A 133 -9.98 -10.77 -9.10
C PRO A 133 -10.25 -11.21 -10.53
N PRO A 134 -9.60 -10.60 -11.51
CA PRO A 134 -9.86 -10.92 -12.92
C PRO A 134 -9.64 -12.38 -13.28
N GLU A 135 -8.73 -13.04 -12.62
CA GLU A 135 -8.46 -14.43 -12.99
C GLU A 135 -9.62 -15.35 -12.70
N LYS A 136 -10.60 -14.88 -11.94
CA LYS A 136 -11.77 -15.68 -11.68
C LYS A 136 -12.82 -15.59 -12.74
N PHE A 137 -12.58 -14.76 -13.71
CA PHE A 137 -13.53 -14.60 -14.76
C PHE A 137 -12.95 -15.12 -15.99
N HIS A 138 -12.62 -16.16 -16.14
CA HIS A 138 -12.11 -16.54 -17.27
C HIS A 138 -12.77 -16.20 -18.41
N GLY A 139 -12.62 -15.76 -18.71
CA GLY A 139 -13.30 -15.40 -19.48
C GLY A 139 -13.88 -14.44 -19.64
N HIS A 140 -14.02 -14.28 -19.65
CA HIS A 140 -14.71 -13.39 -19.52
C HIS A 140 -14.75 -12.60 -19.74
N ALA A 141 -14.81 -12.88 -20.00
CA ALA A 141 -15.11 -12.17 -20.00
C ALA A 141 -15.38 -11.48 -19.76
N ASP A 142 -15.59 -11.81 -19.71
CA ASP A 142 -16.09 -11.14 -19.30
C ASP A 142 -16.12 -10.32 -19.09
N VAL A 143 -15.91 -10.34 -19.19
CA VAL A 143 -16.17 -9.42 -18.60
C VAL A 143 -16.51 -8.60 -18.73
N GLU A 144 -16.89 -8.66 -18.99
CA GLU A 144 -17.44 -7.83 -18.80
C GLU A 144 -17.85 -7.40 -18.25
N LEU A 145 -17.99 -7.91 -18.09
CA LEU A 145 -18.62 -7.58 -17.33
C LEU A 145 -18.40 -6.76 -16.69
N ARG A 146 -18.06 -6.70 -16.44
CA ARG A 146 -18.01 -6.01 -15.75
C ARG A 146 -17.82 -4.91 -15.88
N GLN A 147 -17.71 -4.63 -16.01
CA GLN A 147 -17.63 -3.65 -15.89
C GLN A 147 -18.21 -2.94 -15.59
N ARG A 148 -18.73 -3.07 -15.37
CA ARG A 148 -19.42 -2.47 -14.98
C ARG A 148 -19.65 -2.11 -14.02
N ARG A 149 -19.69 -2.29 -13.63
CA ARG A 149 -20.07 -2.12 -12.67
C ARG A 149 -19.73 -1.31 -11.93
N ARG A 150 -19.63 -0.90 -11.90
CA ARG A 150 -19.53 -0.24 -11.10
C ARG A 150 -19.61 0.88 -11.10
#